data_dfd599e5216dbac1599b6feefd7d9cda
#
_entry.id   dfd599e5216dbac1599b6feefd7d9cda
#
_cell.length_a   1.000
_cell.length_b   1.000
_cell.length_c   1.000
_cell.angle_alpha   90.00
_cell.angle_beta   90.00
_cell.angle_gamma   90.00
#
_symmetry.space_group_name_H-M   'P 1'
#
loop_
_entity.id
_entity.type
_entity.pdbx_description
1 polymer ?
#
loop_
_entity_poly.entity_id
_entity_poly.type
_entity_poly.pdbx_seq_one_letter_code
_entity_poly.pdbx_strand_id
1 'polypeptide(L)'
;MNQAILQREDTATSNDSFEAKRTPRSRPRVVSFYLYCFAALASLQFLRSYFIIDSSYLDALKYESGSERMPYQARILMSWIMRHAGTNRLIARAAGFMGGQLHSPDIFSIFLVNLFSLALIAWVVRAFYLKVMPSGRLAWLPYLFVLWMMAQTYIVRFQEAIYFPYDLLAAALFTLCVYLCFARKYLLLVPVFFLACFNRETIILVAPLVLLNIETLPRISRRQWREPAVAIALVCIWALIYRHLNHLYVHNPSESFSRIPANLTVLRNPMQWSQIVSGCGFLLGVPFLFWRKMPSVRLRLYSLVIPVWIAIIFCVGLLGESRVFGELIGFLAVYCTVLFESAYVTRKSHCSEELLLAD
;
A
#
# COMPACT_ATOMS: atom_id res chain seq x y z
N MET A 1 16.99 33.45 -60.91
CA MET A 1 17.32 31.99 -60.95
C MET A 1 16.84 31.41 -59.68
N ASN A 2 15.74 31.01 -59.55
CA ASN A 2 14.63 30.10 -59.90
C ASN A 2 14.12 29.54 -58.53
N GLN A 3 13.04 29.97 -57.99
CA GLN A 3 11.63 29.67 -58.15
C GLN A 3 11.36 28.25 -58.72
N ALA A 4 11.39 27.22 -57.90
CA ALA A 4 10.81 25.89 -58.19
C ALA A 4 10.97 24.94 -56.99
N ILE A 5 10.59 25.31 -55.74
CA ILE A 5 10.32 24.38 -54.65
C ILE A 5 9.18 24.99 -53.79
N LEU A 6 8.04 25.09 -54.43
CA LEU A 6 6.79 25.40 -53.77
C LEU A 6 5.71 24.69 -54.56
N GLN A 7 5.43 23.46 -54.21
CA GLN A 7 4.17 22.74 -54.43
C GLN A 7 4.41 21.26 -54.11
N ARG A 8 4.35 20.96 -52.80
CA ARG A 8 4.03 19.61 -52.32
C ARG A 8 3.24 19.79 -51.02
N GLU A 9 2.19 20.54 -51.18
CA GLU A 9 1.12 20.62 -50.19
C GLU A 9 0.02 19.64 -50.62
N ASP A 10 -0.62 19.10 -49.58
CA ASP A 10 -1.99 18.62 -49.57
C ASP A 10 -2.33 17.32 -50.25
N THR A 11 -1.83 16.22 -49.68
CA THR A 11 -2.63 15.00 -49.58
C THR A 11 -2.47 14.31 -48.24
N ALA A 12 -2.69 15.07 -47.15
CA ALA A 12 -3.02 14.52 -45.86
C ALA A 12 -4.53 14.23 -45.86
N THR A 13 -4.92 13.23 -46.61
CA THR A 13 -6.26 12.69 -46.59
C THR A 13 -6.54 12.04 -45.24
N SER A 14 -7.42 12.69 -44.48
CA SER A 14 -8.51 12.14 -43.70
C SER A 14 -8.47 10.63 -43.42
N ASN A 15 -7.61 10.22 -42.50
CA ASN A 15 -7.74 8.93 -41.81
C ASN A 15 -8.27 9.07 -40.37
N ASP A 16 -8.97 10.17 -40.08
CA ASP A 16 -9.52 10.45 -38.75
C ASP A 16 -10.90 9.86 -38.49
N SER A 17 -11.36 8.89 -39.28
CA SER A 17 -12.73 8.39 -39.14
C SER A 17 -12.89 6.97 -38.58
N PHE A 18 -11.86 6.38 -37.98
CA PHE A 18 -11.97 5.03 -37.38
C PHE A 18 -11.60 4.91 -35.89
N GLU A 19 -11.48 6.01 -35.17
CA GLU A 19 -11.65 5.92 -33.72
C GLU A 19 -13.14 5.74 -33.42
N ALA A 20 -13.65 4.55 -33.74
CA ALA A 20 -14.90 4.09 -33.18
C ALA A 20 -14.81 4.22 -31.64
N LYS A 21 -15.48 5.25 -31.10
CA LYS A 21 -15.75 5.43 -29.66
C LYS A 21 -16.30 4.10 -29.13
N ARG A 22 -15.41 3.19 -28.73
CA ARG A 22 -15.78 2.00 -27.96
C ARG A 22 -16.28 2.53 -26.63
N THR A 23 -17.57 2.86 -26.56
CA THR A 23 -18.24 3.11 -25.30
C THR A 23 -17.91 1.97 -24.35
N PRO A 24 -17.32 2.24 -23.18
CA PRO A 24 -17.02 1.18 -22.23
C PRO A 24 -18.33 0.47 -21.93
N ARG A 25 -18.43 -0.82 -22.32
CA ARG A 25 -19.59 -1.65 -21.98
C ARG A 25 -19.77 -1.57 -20.47
N SER A 26 -20.79 -0.86 -20.01
CA SER A 26 -21.14 -0.78 -18.61
C SER A 26 -21.36 -2.22 -18.11
N ARG A 27 -20.61 -2.62 -17.09
CA ARG A 27 -20.86 -3.91 -16.44
C ARG A 27 -22.31 -3.93 -15.94
N PRO A 28 -23.03 -5.04 -16.07
CA PRO A 28 -24.36 -5.12 -15.51
C PRO A 28 -24.28 -4.78 -14.00
N ARG A 29 -25.16 -3.94 -13.53
CA ARG A 29 -25.22 -3.47 -12.12
C ARG A 29 -25.18 -4.61 -11.12
N VAL A 30 -25.78 -5.75 -11.47
CA VAL A 30 -25.80 -6.98 -10.66
C VAL A 30 -24.39 -7.53 -10.39
N VAL A 31 -23.52 -7.58 -11.40
CA VAL A 31 -22.13 -8.06 -11.24
C VAL A 31 -21.33 -7.12 -10.32
N SER A 32 -21.51 -5.82 -10.48
CA SER A 32 -20.86 -4.85 -9.60
C SER A 32 -21.34 -4.98 -8.16
N PHE A 33 -22.64 -5.14 -7.93
CA PHE A 33 -23.21 -5.36 -6.60
C PHE A 33 -22.66 -6.64 -5.95
N TYR A 34 -22.65 -7.76 -6.69
CA TYR A 34 -22.07 -9.01 -6.20
C TYR A 34 -20.61 -8.86 -5.76
N LEU A 35 -19.78 -8.17 -6.58
CA LEU A 35 -18.39 -7.95 -6.24
C LEU A 35 -18.20 -7.09 -4.97
N TYR A 36 -19.05 -6.08 -4.76
CA TYR A 36 -19.02 -5.28 -3.52
C TYR A 36 -19.44 -6.11 -2.31
N CYS A 37 -20.51 -6.89 -2.41
CA CYS A 37 -20.93 -7.79 -1.33
C CYS A 37 -19.85 -8.82 -1.00
N PHE A 38 -19.26 -9.44 -2.03
CA PHE A 38 -18.16 -10.38 -1.86
C PHE A 38 -16.95 -9.73 -1.16
N ALA A 39 -16.53 -8.55 -1.61
CA ALA A 39 -15.41 -7.83 -1.02
C ALA A 39 -15.69 -7.47 0.46
N ALA A 40 -16.90 -7.03 0.79
CA ALA A 40 -17.30 -6.72 2.16
C ALA A 40 -17.28 -7.96 3.05
N LEU A 41 -17.90 -9.06 2.61
CA LEU A 41 -17.93 -10.31 3.36
C LEU A 41 -16.54 -10.91 3.54
N ALA A 42 -15.69 -10.90 2.50
CA ALA A 42 -14.32 -11.38 2.57
C ALA A 42 -13.48 -10.52 3.54
N SER A 43 -13.71 -9.20 3.57
CA SER A 43 -13.04 -8.30 4.52
C SER A 43 -13.45 -8.59 5.97
N LEU A 44 -14.73 -8.79 6.21
CA LEU A 44 -15.25 -9.17 7.54
C LEU A 44 -14.72 -10.55 7.97
N GLN A 45 -14.68 -11.52 7.05
CA GLN A 45 -14.12 -12.85 7.33
C GLN A 45 -12.63 -12.76 7.62
N PHE A 46 -11.87 -11.94 6.88
CA PHE A 46 -10.46 -11.69 7.16
C PHE A 46 -10.28 -11.11 8.56
N LEU A 47 -11.01 -10.05 8.92
CA LEU A 47 -10.92 -9.43 10.25
C LEU A 47 -11.29 -10.41 11.36
N ARG A 48 -12.35 -11.19 11.17
CA ARG A 48 -12.74 -12.23 12.12
C ARG A 48 -11.61 -13.23 12.35
N SER A 49 -11.02 -13.74 11.28
CA SER A 49 -9.89 -14.68 11.36
C SER A 49 -8.68 -14.05 12.04
N TYR A 50 -8.37 -12.81 11.71
CA TYR A 50 -7.26 -12.05 12.29
C TYR A 50 -7.38 -11.91 13.81
N PHE A 51 -8.57 -11.59 14.34
CA PHE A 51 -8.79 -11.48 15.79
C PHE A 51 -8.99 -12.83 16.51
N ILE A 52 -9.39 -13.89 15.82
CA ILE A 52 -9.57 -15.22 16.43
C ILE A 52 -8.22 -15.98 16.49
N ILE A 53 -7.42 -15.91 15.41
CA ILE A 53 -6.21 -16.69 15.27
C ILE A 53 -5.06 -16.00 16.01
N ASP A 54 -5.01 -14.67 15.93
CA ASP A 54 -3.91 -13.88 16.47
C ASP A 54 -4.23 -13.34 17.88
N SER A 55 -3.23 -13.36 18.76
CA SER A 55 -3.27 -12.67 20.05
C SER A 55 -2.58 -11.31 19.98
N SER A 56 -2.97 -10.38 20.86
CA SER A 56 -2.25 -9.11 20.95
C SER A 56 -0.84 -9.32 21.49
N TYR A 57 0.16 -8.80 20.78
CA TYR A 57 1.55 -8.79 21.26
C TYR A 57 1.78 -7.74 22.36
N LEU A 58 1.01 -6.65 22.31
CA LEU A 58 1.14 -5.53 23.23
C LEU A 58 0.21 -5.72 24.42
N ASP A 59 0.69 -5.32 25.60
CA ASP A 59 -0.15 -5.11 26.76
C ASP A 59 -0.99 -3.84 26.55
N ALA A 60 -2.31 -4.01 26.39
CA ALA A 60 -3.21 -2.91 26.09
C ALA A 60 -3.14 -1.79 27.15
N LEU A 61 -3.09 -2.16 28.45
CA LEU A 61 -3.03 -1.18 29.54
C LEU A 61 -1.72 -0.39 29.54
N LYS A 62 -0.59 -1.06 29.30
CA LYS A 62 0.71 -0.38 29.17
C LYS A 62 0.76 0.50 27.94
N TYR A 63 0.21 0.03 26.81
CA TYR A 63 0.20 0.79 25.58
C TYR A 63 -0.67 2.06 25.68
N GLU A 64 -1.82 1.97 26.34
CA GLU A 64 -2.69 3.12 26.59
C GLU A 64 -2.11 4.10 27.62
N SER A 65 -1.47 3.59 28.68
CA SER A 65 -0.84 4.44 29.72
C SER A 65 0.46 5.10 29.25
N GLY A 66 1.04 4.68 28.14
CA GLY A 66 2.29 5.23 27.62
C GLY A 66 3.55 4.55 28.17
N SER A 67 3.42 3.38 28.80
CA SER A 67 4.53 2.64 29.44
C SER A 67 4.97 1.38 28.68
N GLU A 68 4.44 1.16 27.47
CA GLU A 68 4.86 0.04 26.63
C GLU A 68 6.29 0.25 26.11
N ARG A 69 6.96 -0.83 25.73
CA ARG A 69 8.33 -0.81 25.23
C ARG A 69 8.48 -0.11 23.88
N MET A 70 9.66 0.47 23.65
CA MET A 70 10.03 1.04 22.35
C MET A 70 10.44 -0.05 21.36
N PRO A 71 10.15 0.07 20.05
CA PRO A 71 9.56 1.23 19.37
C PRO A 71 8.03 1.27 19.37
N TYR A 72 7.36 0.29 19.95
CA TYR A 72 5.89 0.14 19.84
C TYR A 72 5.16 1.32 20.46
N GLN A 73 5.64 1.84 21.59
CA GLN A 73 5.03 2.99 22.26
C GLN A 73 5.10 4.27 21.41
N ALA A 74 6.09 4.43 20.55
CA ALA A 74 6.17 5.59 19.65
C ALA A 74 5.05 5.63 18.59
N ARG A 75 4.28 4.56 18.41
CA ARG A 75 3.14 4.46 17.48
C ARG A 75 1.85 4.89 18.17
N ILE A 76 1.82 6.15 18.60
CA ILE A 76 0.82 6.69 19.53
C ILE A 76 -0.57 6.89 18.94
N LEU A 77 -0.73 6.92 17.60
CA LEU A 77 -2.02 7.18 16.98
C LEU A 77 -3.09 6.17 17.44
N MET A 78 -2.73 4.88 17.46
CA MET A 78 -3.67 3.84 17.86
C MET A 78 -3.92 3.83 19.37
N SER A 79 -2.89 4.05 20.23
CA SER A 79 -3.09 4.15 21.68
C SER A 79 -3.98 5.33 22.04
N TRP A 80 -3.84 6.45 21.32
CA TRP A 80 -4.72 7.61 21.47
C TRP A 80 -6.17 7.28 21.12
N ILE A 81 -6.41 6.56 20.00
CA ILE A 81 -7.75 6.12 19.59
C ILE A 81 -8.36 5.20 20.66
N MET A 82 -7.61 4.19 21.12
CA MET A 82 -8.07 3.24 22.13
C MET A 82 -8.46 3.95 23.42
N ARG A 83 -7.63 4.84 23.94
CA ARG A 83 -7.89 5.64 25.14
C ARG A 83 -9.18 6.45 25.04
N HIS A 84 -9.43 7.10 23.90
CA HIS A 84 -10.65 7.87 23.69
C HIS A 84 -11.87 6.98 23.43
N ALA A 85 -11.68 5.81 22.84
CA ALA A 85 -12.73 4.83 22.63
C ALA A 85 -13.24 4.25 23.96
N GLY A 86 -12.34 3.89 24.88
CA GLY A 86 -12.67 3.36 26.20
C GLY A 86 -13.55 4.31 27.03
N THR A 87 -13.39 5.63 26.84
CA THR A 87 -14.19 6.65 27.52
C THR A 87 -15.49 7.00 26.79
N ASN A 88 -15.67 6.56 25.54
CA ASN A 88 -16.83 6.91 24.72
C ASN A 88 -18.02 5.98 24.97
N ARG A 89 -19.12 6.53 25.54
CA ARG A 89 -20.35 5.78 25.86
C ARG A 89 -20.98 5.09 24.66
N LEU A 90 -20.90 5.65 23.46
CA LEU A 90 -21.47 5.04 22.24
C LEU A 90 -20.68 3.81 21.84
N ILE A 91 -19.35 3.89 21.88
CA ILE A 91 -18.46 2.78 21.58
C ILE A 91 -18.65 1.66 22.62
N ALA A 92 -18.68 2.01 23.91
CA ALA A 92 -18.92 1.05 24.97
C ALA A 92 -20.28 0.32 24.83
N ARG A 93 -21.36 1.04 24.46
CA ARG A 93 -22.66 0.42 24.19
C ARG A 93 -22.60 -0.49 22.95
N ALA A 94 -21.97 -0.04 21.87
CA ALA A 94 -21.87 -0.85 20.66
C ALA A 94 -21.03 -2.12 20.89
N ALA A 95 -19.91 -2.03 21.62
CA ALA A 95 -19.13 -3.17 22.05
C ALA A 95 -19.97 -4.15 22.91
N GLY A 96 -20.81 -3.63 23.81
CA GLY A 96 -21.70 -4.43 24.65
C GLY A 96 -22.68 -5.31 23.87
N PHE A 97 -23.05 -4.95 22.65
CA PHE A 97 -23.87 -5.80 21.77
C PHE A 97 -23.06 -6.88 21.02
N MET A 98 -21.74 -6.78 21.03
CA MET A 98 -20.84 -7.73 20.36
C MET A 98 -20.50 -8.88 21.32
N GLY A 99 -20.31 -10.06 20.78
CA GLY A 99 -19.91 -11.25 21.55
C GLY A 99 -18.36 -11.41 21.57
N GLY A 100 -17.90 -12.25 22.49
CA GLY A 100 -16.50 -12.66 22.58
C GLY A 100 -15.55 -11.49 22.87
N GLN A 101 -14.42 -11.45 22.21
CA GLN A 101 -13.37 -10.45 22.44
C GLN A 101 -13.83 -9.02 22.11
N LEU A 102 -14.77 -8.85 21.18
CA LEU A 102 -15.28 -7.54 20.75
C LEU A 102 -16.15 -6.85 21.81
N HIS A 103 -16.46 -7.52 22.92
CA HIS A 103 -17.19 -6.92 24.04
C HIS A 103 -16.36 -5.80 24.73
N SER A 104 -15.02 -5.87 24.66
CA SER A 104 -14.15 -4.80 25.15
C SER A 104 -14.19 -3.58 24.22
N PRO A 105 -14.43 -2.34 24.71
CA PRO A 105 -14.42 -1.13 23.91
C PRO A 105 -13.09 -0.92 23.16
N ASP A 106 -11.96 -1.30 23.76
CA ASP A 106 -10.64 -1.13 23.17
C ASP A 106 -10.45 -2.06 21.97
N ILE A 107 -10.77 -3.36 22.12
CA ILE A 107 -10.71 -4.33 21.01
C ILE A 107 -11.72 -3.97 19.92
N PHE A 108 -12.91 -3.51 20.31
CA PHE A 108 -13.92 -3.06 19.36
C PHE A 108 -13.44 -1.82 18.58
N SER A 109 -12.75 -0.89 19.22
CA SER A 109 -12.15 0.26 18.53
C SER A 109 -11.08 -0.16 17.53
N ILE A 110 -10.21 -1.11 17.90
CA ILE A 110 -9.22 -1.69 16.97
C ILE A 110 -9.93 -2.34 15.78
N PHE A 111 -11.00 -3.10 16.02
CA PHE A 111 -11.81 -3.70 14.96
C PHE A 111 -12.38 -2.65 13.99
N LEU A 112 -12.98 -1.57 14.52
CA LEU A 112 -13.52 -0.47 13.70
C LEU A 112 -12.44 0.23 12.87
N VAL A 113 -11.27 0.51 13.47
CA VAL A 113 -10.15 1.12 12.74
C VAL A 113 -9.63 0.19 11.65
N ASN A 114 -9.55 -1.11 11.92
CA ASN A 114 -9.12 -2.09 10.94
C ASN A 114 -10.13 -2.24 9.79
N LEU A 115 -11.44 -2.21 10.10
CA LEU A 115 -12.49 -2.19 9.08
C LEU A 115 -12.43 -0.94 8.20
N PHE A 116 -12.26 0.24 8.82
CA PHE A 116 -12.02 1.49 8.11
C PHE A 116 -10.76 1.42 7.23
N SER A 117 -9.68 0.85 7.75
CA SER A 117 -8.41 0.69 7.03
C SER A 117 -8.57 -0.17 5.78
N LEU A 118 -9.30 -1.29 5.87
CA LEU A 118 -9.59 -2.13 4.69
C LEU A 118 -10.47 -1.41 3.67
N ALA A 119 -11.48 -0.68 4.12
CA ALA A 119 -12.33 0.14 3.22
C ALA A 119 -11.51 1.24 2.53
N LEU A 120 -10.62 1.90 3.27
CA LEU A 120 -9.70 2.92 2.73
C LEU A 120 -8.75 2.31 1.71
N ILE A 121 -8.13 1.17 2.01
CA ILE A 121 -7.26 0.46 1.07
C ILE A 121 -8.03 0.10 -0.20
N ALA A 122 -9.25 -0.46 -0.08
CA ALA A 122 -10.08 -0.82 -1.22
C ALA A 122 -10.35 0.36 -2.15
N TRP A 123 -10.70 1.50 -1.56
CA TRP A 123 -10.93 2.74 -2.31
C TRP A 123 -9.64 3.25 -2.96
N VAL A 124 -8.54 3.30 -2.20
CA VAL A 124 -7.25 3.84 -2.68
C VAL A 124 -6.67 2.98 -3.79
N VAL A 125 -6.61 1.65 -3.65
CA VAL A 125 -6.02 0.78 -4.70
C VAL A 125 -6.83 0.84 -5.99
N ARG A 126 -8.16 0.97 -5.90
CA ARG A 126 -9.02 1.20 -7.06
C ARG A 126 -8.72 2.54 -7.73
N ALA A 127 -8.64 3.63 -6.95
CA ALA A 127 -8.33 4.96 -7.45
C ALA A 127 -6.92 5.02 -8.06
N PHE A 128 -5.96 4.36 -7.43
CA PHE A 128 -4.58 4.29 -7.89
C PHE A 128 -4.49 3.52 -9.23
N TYR A 129 -5.11 2.35 -9.30
CA TYR A 129 -5.17 1.58 -10.54
C TYR A 129 -5.78 2.38 -11.69
N LEU A 130 -6.93 3.03 -11.48
CA LEU A 130 -7.58 3.87 -12.50
C LEU A 130 -6.75 5.12 -12.86
N LYS A 131 -5.86 5.59 -11.96
CA LYS A 131 -4.91 6.65 -12.28
C LYS A 131 -3.78 6.18 -13.20
N VAL A 132 -3.36 4.92 -13.07
CA VAL A 132 -2.33 4.30 -13.93
C VAL A 132 -2.93 3.83 -15.27
N MET A 133 -4.13 3.26 -15.22
CA MET A 133 -4.85 2.68 -16.35
C MET A 133 -6.27 3.28 -16.45
N PRO A 134 -6.45 4.48 -17.03
CA PRO A 134 -7.75 5.16 -17.06
C PRO A 134 -8.85 4.37 -17.79
N SER A 135 -8.48 3.59 -18.82
CA SER A 135 -9.37 2.68 -19.55
C SER A 135 -9.46 1.28 -18.94
N GLY A 136 -8.87 1.08 -17.77
CA GLY A 136 -8.74 -0.22 -17.11
C GLY A 136 -10.09 -0.88 -16.81
N ARG A 137 -10.19 -2.15 -17.15
CA ARG A 137 -11.42 -2.96 -17.00
C ARG A 137 -11.48 -3.74 -15.69
N LEU A 138 -10.34 -3.88 -15.01
CA LEU A 138 -10.16 -4.74 -13.84
C LEU A 138 -10.07 -3.92 -12.53
N ALA A 139 -10.83 -2.81 -12.43
CA ALA A 139 -10.78 -1.89 -11.29
C ALA A 139 -11.13 -2.53 -9.91
N TRP A 140 -11.69 -3.73 -9.90
CA TRP A 140 -12.02 -4.53 -8.72
C TRP A 140 -10.88 -5.49 -8.33
N LEU A 141 -10.01 -5.87 -9.28
CA LEU A 141 -8.97 -6.88 -9.10
C LEU A 141 -7.88 -6.45 -8.09
N PRO A 142 -7.44 -5.16 -8.01
CA PRO A 142 -6.47 -4.76 -7.01
C PRO A 142 -6.90 -5.14 -5.58
N TYR A 143 -8.17 -5.01 -5.26
CA TYR A 143 -8.65 -5.33 -3.92
C TYR A 143 -8.66 -6.84 -3.63
N LEU A 144 -8.89 -7.68 -4.63
CA LEU A 144 -8.73 -9.14 -4.46
C LEU A 144 -7.27 -9.51 -4.20
N PHE A 145 -6.32 -8.88 -4.88
CA PHE A 145 -4.90 -9.04 -4.56
C PHE A 145 -4.57 -8.57 -3.14
N VAL A 146 -5.17 -7.46 -2.69
CA VAL A 146 -5.02 -7.00 -1.28
C VAL A 146 -5.51 -8.08 -0.32
N LEU A 147 -6.72 -8.60 -0.49
CA LEU A 147 -7.26 -9.63 0.40
C LEU A 147 -6.41 -10.90 0.41
N TRP A 148 -5.93 -11.34 -0.75
CA TRP A 148 -5.01 -12.47 -0.87
C TRP A 148 -3.71 -12.22 -0.09
N MET A 149 -3.05 -11.10 -0.36
CA MET A 149 -1.80 -10.75 0.29
C MET A 149 -1.97 -10.55 1.80
N MET A 150 -3.06 -9.92 2.22
CA MET A 150 -3.39 -9.75 3.64
C MET A 150 -3.58 -11.11 4.33
N ALA A 151 -4.31 -12.03 3.72
CA ALA A 151 -4.51 -13.37 4.28
C ALA A 151 -3.18 -14.12 4.44
N GLN A 152 -2.31 -14.08 3.42
CA GLN A 152 -0.99 -14.72 3.47
C GLN A 152 -0.06 -14.04 4.48
N THR A 153 -0.10 -12.73 4.58
CA THR A 153 0.81 -11.95 5.42
C THR A 153 0.45 -12.03 6.90
N TYR A 154 -0.85 -12.04 7.23
CA TYR A 154 -1.30 -11.90 8.61
C TYR A 154 -1.96 -13.16 9.18
N ILE A 155 -2.49 -14.08 8.36
CA ILE A 155 -3.22 -15.27 8.84
C ILE A 155 -2.45 -16.55 8.53
N VAL A 156 -2.07 -16.76 7.26
CA VAL A 156 -1.37 -17.99 6.81
C VAL A 156 0.13 -17.81 7.03
N ARG A 157 0.58 -17.89 8.26
CA ARG A 157 1.99 -17.74 8.61
C ARG A 157 2.46 -18.86 9.54
N PHE A 158 3.73 -19.20 9.45
CA PHE A 158 4.32 -20.30 10.21
C PHE A 158 4.78 -19.91 11.62
N GLN A 159 4.91 -18.62 11.88
CA GLN A 159 5.38 -18.10 13.17
C GLN A 159 4.28 -17.29 13.84
N GLU A 160 4.42 -17.15 15.13
CA GLU A 160 3.59 -16.46 16.14
C GLU A 160 2.31 -15.79 15.63
N ALA A 161 1.17 -16.34 16.02
CA ALA A 161 -0.15 -15.79 15.75
C ALA A 161 -0.37 -14.52 16.62
N ILE A 162 0.25 -13.41 16.24
CA ILE A 162 0.16 -12.13 16.93
C ILE A 162 -0.31 -11.01 16.01
N TYR A 163 -1.10 -10.10 16.54
CA TYR A 163 -1.48 -8.88 15.86
C TYR A 163 -0.97 -7.63 16.60
N PHE A 164 -0.80 -6.56 15.83
CA PHE A 164 -0.55 -5.23 16.36
C PHE A 164 -1.70 -4.30 15.98
N PRO A 165 -2.21 -3.50 16.89
CA PRO A 165 -3.41 -2.68 16.65
C PRO A 165 -3.26 -1.67 15.51
N TYR A 166 -2.04 -1.29 15.16
CA TYR A 166 -1.70 -0.27 14.17
C TYR A 166 -1.32 -0.83 12.77
N ASP A 167 -1.17 -2.15 12.58
CA ASP A 167 -0.61 -2.72 11.33
C ASP A 167 -1.50 -2.45 10.10
N LEU A 168 -2.80 -2.69 10.17
CA LEU A 168 -3.69 -2.45 9.03
C LEU A 168 -3.87 -0.96 8.73
N LEU A 169 -3.86 -0.12 9.78
CA LEU A 169 -3.88 1.33 9.61
C LEU A 169 -2.58 1.83 8.96
N ALA A 170 -1.43 1.25 9.31
CA ALA A 170 -0.15 1.55 8.66
C ALA A 170 -0.20 1.23 7.16
N ALA A 171 -0.69 0.04 6.80
CA ALA A 171 -0.85 -0.38 5.40
C ALA A 171 -1.78 0.58 4.64
N ALA A 172 -2.88 1.02 5.26
CA ALA A 172 -3.84 1.95 4.65
C ALA A 172 -3.23 3.34 4.42
N LEU A 173 -2.60 3.92 5.45
CA LEU A 173 -1.98 5.24 5.38
C LEU A 173 -0.79 5.26 4.41
N PHE A 174 0.06 4.22 4.43
CA PHE A 174 1.16 4.09 3.48
C PHE A 174 0.65 4.02 2.04
N THR A 175 -0.34 3.16 1.76
CA THR A 175 -0.95 3.04 0.43
C THR A 175 -1.55 4.36 -0.04
N LEU A 176 -2.23 5.09 0.86
CA LEU A 176 -2.79 6.41 0.55
C LEU A 176 -1.70 7.43 0.25
N CYS A 177 -0.62 7.47 1.04
CA CYS A 177 0.52 8.36 0.79
C CYS A 177 1.19 8.06 -0.55
N VAL A 178 1.42 6.78 -0.89
CA VAL A 178 1.98 6.36 -2.20
C VAL A 178 1.08 6.81 -3.34
N TYR A 179 -0.25 6.62 -3.22
CA TYR A 179 -1.22 7.09 -4.21
C TYR A 179 -1.21 8.62 -4.37
N LEU A 180 -1.24 9.38 -3.26
CA LEU A 180 -1.22 10.84 -3.30
C LEU A 180 0.09 11.38 -3.89
N CYS A 181 1.21 10.74 -3.56
CA CYS A 181 2.51 11.00 -4.15
C CYS A 181 2.48 10.76 -5.67
N PHE A 182 2.02 9.59 -6.11
CA PHE A 182 1.89 9.24 -7.52
C PHE A 182 0.96 10.20 -8.27
N ALA A 183 -0.16 10.60 -7.65
CA ALA A 183 -1.10 11.56 -8.19
C ALA A 183 -0.62 13.03 -8.11
N ARG A 184 0.54 13.30 -7.51
CA ARG A 184 1.11 14.65 -7.24
C ARG A 184 0.17 15.55 -6.43
N LYS A 185 -0.66 14.97 -5.56
CA LYS A 185 -1.58 15.69 -4.66
C LYS A 185 -0.87 16.06 -3.35
N TYR A 186 0.19 16.85 -3.42
CA TYR A 186 1.08 17.13 -2.30
C TYR A 186 0.41 17.87 -1.14
N LEU A 187 -0.57 18.74 -1.42
CA LEU A 187 -1.35 19.42 -0.37
C LEU A 187 -2.13 18.44 0.52
N LEU A 188 -2.56 17.29 -0.02
CA LEU A 188 -3.20 16.22 0.74
C LEU A 188 -2.17 15.24 1.29
N LEU A 189 -1.04 15.05 0.60
CA LEU A 189 0.02 14.16 1.03
C LEU A 189 0.60 14.60 2.38
N VAL A 190 0.91 15.90 2.54
CA VAL A 190 1.57 16.41 3.75
C VAL A 190 0.75 16.14 5.03
N PRO A 191 -0.55 16.49 5.14
CA PRO A 191 -1.31 16.19 6.35
C PRO A 191 -1.53 14.69 6.58
N VAL A 192 -1.73 13.89 5.53
CA VAL A 192 -1.85 12.43 5.68
C VAL A 192 -0.53 11.82 6.13
N PHE A 193 0.59 12.25 5.58
CA PHE A 193 1.93 11.83 5.99
C PHE A 193 2.22 12.21 7.45
N PHE A 194 1.87 13.45 7.87
CA PHE A 194 1.99 13.89 9.26
C PHE A 194 1.24 12.95 10.20
N LEU A 195 -0.02 12.64 9.89
CA LEU A 195 -0.80 11.69 10.68
C LEU A 195 -0.16 10.28 10.70
N ALA A 196 0.33 9.82 9.56
CA ALA A 196 0.95 8.50 9.42
C ALA A 196 2.26 8.37 10.21
N CYS A 197 3.01 9.46 10.44
CA CYS A 197 4.20 9.46 11.30
C CYS A 197 3.91 9.05 12.74
N PHE A 198 2.71 9.32 13.25
CA PHE A 198 2.28 8.88 14.59
C PHE A 198 1.80 7.42 14.62
N ASN A 199 1.65 6.79 13.45
CA ASN A 199 1.25 5.39 13.36
C ASN A 199 2.43 4.46 13.13
N ARG A 200 3.39 4.84 12.25
CA ARG A 200 4.58 4.02 11.99
C ARG A 200 5.72 4.83 11.36
N GLU A 201 6.92 4.58 11.83
CA GLU A 201 8.15 5.27 11.40
C GLU A 201 8.55 5.00 9.95
N THR A 202 8.16 3.85 9.39
CA THR A 202 8.45 3.42 8.01
C THR A 202 7.83 4.30 6.93
N ILE A 203 6.88 5.16 7.29
CA ILE A 203 6.26 6.12 6.37
C ILE A 203 7.27 7.06 5.70
N ILE A 204 8.47 7.24 6.30
CA ILE A 204 9.57 8.04 5.72
C ILE A 204 9.91 7.60 4.29
N LEU A 205 9.68 6.34 3.94
CA LEU A 205 9.95 5.79 2.61
C LEU A 205 9.06 6.38 1.49
N VAL A 206 8.06 7.17 1.84
CA VAL A 206 7.29 7.97 0.87
C VAL A 206 8.11 9.18 0.37
N ALA A 207 9.01 9.74 1.19
CA ALA A 207 9.79 10.91 0.79
C ALA A 207 10.67 10.68 -0.45
N PRO A 208 11.45 9.59 -0.57
CA PRO A 208 12.18 9.30 -1.81
C PRO A 208 11.26 9.03 -3.01
N LEU A 209 10.05 8.52 -2.82
CA LEU A 209 9.09 8.33 -3.92
C LEU A 209 8.65 9.66 -4.53
N VAL A 210 8.61 10.76 -3.75
CA VAL A 210 8.33 12.10 -4.28
C VAL A 210 9.41 12.52 -5.28
N LEU A 211 10.68 12.20 -5.03
CA LEU A 211 11.79 12.52 -5.94
C LEU A 211 11.69 11.76 -7.26
N LEU A 212 11.16 10.53 -7.25
CA LEU A 212 10.97 9.74 -8.48
C LEU A 212 9.89 10.32 -9.42
N ASN A 213 9.15 11.34 -8.99
CA ASN A 213 8.24 12.10 -9.84
C ASN A 213 8.93 13.14 -10.73
N ILE A 214 10.23 13.35 -10.59
CA ILE A 214 11.03 14.22 -11.46
C ILE A 214 11.18 13.52 -12.80
N GLU A 215 10.41 13.93 -13.79
CA GLU A 215 10.25 13.19 -15.06
C GLU A 215 11.45 13.35 -16.01
N THR A 216 12.23 14.37 -15.87
CA THR A 216 13.37 14.62 -16.77
C THR A 216 14.46 15.46 -16.08
N LEU A 217 15.64 14.90 -15.95
CA LEU A 217 16.87 15.66 -15.90
C LEU A 217 17.32 15.84 -17.37
N PRO A 218 17.49 17.05 -17.95
CA PRO A 218 18.55 17.95 -17.51
C PRO A 218 18.17 19.44 -17.36
N ARG A 219 16.92 19.84 -17.44
CA ARG A 219 16.55 21.27 -17.26
C ARG A 219 15.74 21.43 -15.99
N ILE A 220 16.43 21.87 -14.93
CA ILE A 220 15.77 22.26 -13.67
C ILE A 220 14.99 23.56 -13.92
N SER A 221 13.69 23.44 -14.21
CA SER A 221 12.76 24.57 -14.23
C SER A 221 12.28 24.88 -12.81
N ARG A 222 11.74 26.08 -12.56
CA ARG A 222 11.16 26.44 -11.25
C ARG A 222 10.11 25.43 -10.77
N ARG A 223 9.43 24.75 -11.67
CA ARG A 223 8.42 23.73 -11.37
C ARG A 223 9.05 22.44 -10.82
N GLN A 224 10.29 22.15 -11.15
CA GLN A 224 11.01 20.93 -10.70
C GLN A 224 11.53 21.03 -9.26
N TRP A 225 11.61 22.23 -8.68
CA TRP A 225 11.97 22.42 -7.27
C TRP A 225 10.86 22.02 -6.30
N ARG A 226 9.65 21.80 -6.81
CA ARG A 226 8.52 21.42 -5.97
C ARG A 226 8.69 20.03 -5.34
N GLU A 227 9.12 19.05 -6.12
CA GLU A 227 9.32 17.68 -5.66
C GLU A 227 10.45 17.62 -4.59
N PRO A 228 11.65 18.14 -4.79
CA PRO A 228 12.66 18.19 -3.74
C PRO A 228 12.21 18.95 -2.49
N ALA A 229 11.53 20.08 -2.65
CA ALA A 229 11.02 20.83 -1.50
C ALA A 229 10.01 20.03 -0.68
N VAL A 230 9.08 19.33 -1.34
CA VAL A 230 8.13 18.44 -0.67
C VAL A 230 8.86 17.27 0.01
N ALA A 231 9.81 16.62 -0.67
CA ALA A 231 10.56 15.52 -0.08
C ALA A 231 11.32 15.95 1.17
N ILE A 232 12.00 17.12 1.13
CA ILE A 232 12.69 17.70 2.29
C ILE A 232 11.68 18.00 3.41
N ALA A 233 10.52 18.60 3.10
CA ALA A 233 9.49 18.88 4.09
C ALA A 233 8.99 17.60 4.78
N LEU A 234 8.76 16.50 4.03
CA LEU A 234 8.38 15.21 4.60
C LEU A 234 9.47 14.65 5.52
N VAL A 235 10.75 14.72 5.11
CA VAL A 235 11.87 14.27 5.96
C VAL A 235 11.96 15.11 7.23
N CYS A 236 11.82 16.43 7.16
CA CYS A 236 11.84 17.32 8.33
C CYS A 236 10.68 17.00 9.28
N ILE A 237 9.44 16.83 8.76
CA ILE A 237 8.26 16.47 9.55
C ILE A 237 8.52 15.15 10.29
N TRP A 238 8.97 14.12 9.57
CA TRP A 238 9.28 12.82 10.14
C TRP A 238 10.36 12.92 11.22
N ALA A 239 11.47 13.61 10.94
CA ALA A 239 12.59 13.73 11.88
C ALA A 239 12.17 14.45 13.17
N LEU A 240 11.37 15.51 13.06
CA LEU A 240 10.85 16.24 14.22
C LEU A 240 9.93 15.36 15.08
N ILE A 241 8.98 14.66 14.46
CA ILE A 241 8.05 13.77 15.17
C ILE A 241 8.81 12.60 15.79
N TYR A 242 9.68 11.93 15.03
CA TYR A 242 10.47 10.80 15.52
C TYR A 242 11.36 11.20 16.71
N ARG A 243 12.07 12.33 16.61
CA ARG A 243 12.88 12.87 17.72
C ARG A 243 12.03 13.20 18.94
N HIS A 244 10.88 13.84 18.73
CA HIS A 244 9.97 14.19 19.82
C HIS A 244 9.45 12.95 20.56
N LEU A 245 8.98 11.93 19.82
CA LEU A 245 8.46 10.69 20.41
C LEU A 245 9.55 9.88 21.12
N ASN A 246 10.75 9.80 20.57
CA ASN A 246 11.87 9.13 21.24
C ASN A 246 12.28 9.86 22.53
N HIS A 247 12.21 11.18 22.55
CA HIS A 247 12.47 11.95 23.77
C HIS A 247 11.36 11.76 24.81
N LEU A 248 10.09 11.74 24.37
CA LEU A 248 8.93 11.56 25.24
C LEU A 248 8.96 10.20 25.96
N TYR A 249 9.40 9.15 25.28
CA TYR A 249 9.42 7.78 25.80
C TYR A 249 10.83 7.25 26.08
N VAL A 250 11.79 8.14 26.37
CA VAL A 250 13.21 7.78 26.57
C VAL A 250 13.42 6.82 27.75
N HIS A 251 12.52 6.83 28.74
CA HIS A 251 12.59 5.96 29.91
C HIS A 251 11.91 4.60 29.72
N ASN A 252 11.20 4.39 28.61
CA ASN A 252 10.55 3.12 28.36
C ASN A 252 11.60 2.06 27.98
N PRO A 253 11.39 0.76 28.35
CA PRO A 253 12.24 -0.32 27.88
C PRO A 253 12.37 -0.31 26.35
N SER A 254 13.55 -0.62 25.83
CA SER A 254 13.79 -0.59 24.40
C SER A 254 14.12 -1.98 23.85
N GLU A 255 13.42 -2.37 22.78
CA GLU A 255 13.76 -3.52 21.93
C GLU A 255 14.49 -3.08 20.65
N SER A 256 14.90 -1.81 20.57
CA SER A 256 15.59 -1.26 19.41
C SER A 256 17.06 -1.66 19.45
N PHE A 257 17.37 -2.78 18.79
CA PHE A 257 18.73 -3.28 18.60
C PHE A 257 18.91 -3.80 17.17
N SER A 258 20.17 -3.92 16.73
CA SER A 258 20.49 -4.43 15.41
C SER A 258 19.98 -5.86 15.24
N ARG A 259 19.18 -6.09 14.19
CA ARG A 259 18.64 -7.41 13.83
C ARG A 259 19.50 -8.14 12.80
N ILE A 260 20.61 -7.55 12.36
CA ILE A 260 21.49 -8.13 11.34
C ILE A 260 21.93 -9.56 11.70
N PRO A 261 22.42 -9.88 12.94
CA PRO A 261 22.83 -11.25 13.25
C PRO A 261 21.67 -12.26 13.15
N ALA A 262 20.47 -11.89 13.63
CA ALA A 262 19.29 -12.73 13.56
C ALA A 262 18.87 -12.97 12.10
N ASN A 263 18.87 -11.94 11.27
CA ASN A 263 18.53 -12.05 9.86
C ASN A 263 19.56 -12.86 9.05
N LEU A 264 20.84 -12.78 9.38
CA LEU A 264 21.86 -13.65 8.79
C LEU A 264 21.62 -15.12 9.13
N THR A 265 21.16 -15.43 10.35
CA THR A 265 20.77 -16.79 10.75
C THR A 265 19.58 -17.28 9.93
N VAL A 266 18.55 -16.42 9.75
CA VAL A 266 17.39 -16.73 8.90
C VAL A 266 17.82 -17.02 7.46
N LEU A 267 18.70 -16.20 6.88
CA LEU A 267 19.17 -16.38 5.50
C LEU A 267 20.05 -17.64 5.32
N ARG A 268 20.77 -18.07 6.35
CA ARG A 268 21.56 -19.31 6.33
C ARG A 268 20.71 -20.57 6.41
N ASN A 269 19.44 -20.46 6.82
CA ASN A 269 18.53 -21.59 6.92
C ASN A 269 17.52 -21.59 5.76
N PRO A 270 17.70 -22.44 4.72
CA PRO A 270 16.79 -22.48 3.56
C PRO A 270 15.34 -22.79 3.91
N MET A 271 15.08 -23.50 5.02
CA MET A 271 13.72 -23.80 5.48
C MET A 271 12.94 -22.54 5.88
N GLN A 272 13.65 -21.46 6.25
CA GLN A 272 13.03 -20.19 6.61
C GLN A 272 12.82 -19.26 5.41
N TRP A 273 13.36 -19.56 4.24
CA TRP A 273 13.18 -18.73 3.05
C TRP A 273 11.72 -18.64 2.61
N SER A 274 10.96 -19.73 2.82
CA SER A 274 9.51 -19.72 2.55
C SER A 274 8.77 -18.63 3.32
N GLN A 275 9.20 -18.32 4.55
CA GLN A 275 8.61 -17.26 5.37
C GLN A 275 8.89 -15.87 4.79
N ILE A 276 10.13 -15.61 4.34
CA ILE A 276 10.49 -14.34 3.70
C ILE A 276 9.70 -14.16 2.40
N VAL A 277 9.68 -15.22 1.58
CA VAL A 277 9.05 -15.19 0.24
C VAL A 277 7.52 -15.13 0.34
N SER A 278 6.92 -15.73 1.40
CA SER A 278 5.47 -15.68 1.63
C SER A 278 4.94 -14.28 1.97
N GLY A 279 5.82 -13.37 2.39
CA GLY A 279 5.47 -11.97 2.57
C GLY A 279 4.77 -11.42 1.33
N CYS A 280 3.66 -10.71 1.51
CA CYS A 280 2.80 -10.23 0.44
C CYS A 280 2.30 -11.35 -0.50
N GLY A 281 2.06 -12.56 0.01
CA GLY A 281 1.46 -13.66 -0.75
C GLY A 281 2.30 -14.13 -1.94
N PHE A 282 3.62 -14.20 -1.77
CA PHE A 282 4.62 -14.56 -2.79
C PHE A 282 4.76 -13.54 -3.94
N LEU A 283 4.15 -12.35 -3.82
CA LEU A 283 4.15 -11.35 -4.89
C LEU A 283 5.25 -10.29 -4.75
N LEU A 284 6.05 -10.34 -3.68
CA LEU A 284 7.11 -9.36 -3.42
C LEU A 284 8.17 -9.30 -4.54
N GLY A 285 8.45 -10.44 -5.19
CA GLY A 285 9.41 -10.54 -6.30
C GLY A 285 8.87 -10.12 -7.67
N VAL A 286 7.55 -10.04 -7.83
CA VAL A 286 6.90 -9.75 -9.13
C VAL A 286 7.41 -8.47 -9.79
N PRO A 287 7.61 -7.34 -9.09
CA PRO A 287 8.13 -6.12 -9.69
C PRO A 287 9.51 -6.28 -10.34
N PHE A 288 10.36 -7.15 -9.81
CA PHE A 288 11.72 -7.39 -10.36
C PHE A 288 11.68 -8.34 -11.55
N LEU A 289 10.91 -9.43 -11.44
CA LEU A 289 10.78 -10.43 -12.50
C LEU A 289 10.15 -9.83 -13.76
N PHE A 290 9.20 -8.91 -13.61
CA PHE A 290 8.46 -8.31 -14.71
C PHE A 290 8.75 -6.81 -14.89
N TRP A 291 9.90 -6.33 -14.41
CA TRP A 291 10.32 -4.93 -14.48
C TRP A 291 10.12 -4.31 -15.87
N ARG A 292 10.62 -4.99 -16.91
CA ARG A 292 10.57 -4.51 -18.29
C ARG A 292 9.16 -4.55 -18.90
N LYS A 293 8.28 -5.38 -18.36
CA LYS A 293 6.90 -5.54 -18.88
C LYS A 293 5.92 -4.52 -18.26
N MET A 294 6.34 -3.77 -17.26
CA MET A 294 5.50 -2.74 -16.64
C MET A 294 5.34 -1.55 -17.59
N PRO A 295 4.11 -1.21 -18.05
CA PRO A 295 3.89 -0.15 -19.02
C PRO A 295 4.17 1.25 -18.45
N SER A 296 3.92 1.47 -17.16
CA SER A 296 4.16 2.73 -16.49
C SER A 296 5.59 2.83 -15.97
N VAL A 297 6.41 3.69 -16.57
CA VAL A 297 7.79 3.97 -16.11
C VAL A 297 7.80 4.42 -14.65
N ARG A 298 6.86 5.30 -14.25
CA ARG A 298 6.77 5.80 -12.88
C ARG A 298 6.45 4.69 -11.88
N LEU A 299 5.49 3.81 -12.19
CA LEU A 299 5.15 2.69 -11.32
C LEU A 299 6.33 1.70 -11.21
N ARG A 300 7.07 1.52 -12.29
CA ARG A 300 8.31 0.75 -12.33
C ARG A 300 9.36 1.35 -11.38
N LEU A 301 9.61 2.65 -11.46
CA LEU A 301 10.55 3.34 -10.55
C LEU A 301 10.10 3.25 -9.10
N TYR A 302 8.80 3.35 -8.81
CA TYR A 302 8.27 3.23 -7.46
C TYR A 302 8.55 1.86 -6.82
N SER A 303 8.70 0.79 -7.62
CA SER A 303 9.05 -0.52 -7.08
C SER A 303 10.46 -0.58 -6.47
N LEU A 304 11.32 0.42 -6.73
CA LEU A 304 12.61 0.56 -6.06
C LEU A 304 12.49 0.79 -4.54
N VAL A 305 11.31 1.15 -4.05
CA VAL A 305 11.06 1.19 -2.60
C VAL A 305 11.22 -0.18 -1.96
N ILE A 306 10.96 -1.27 -2.69
CA ILE A 306 10.99 -2.64 -2.15
C ILE A 306 12.39 -3.05 -1.70
N PRO A 307 13.48 -2.96 -2.52
CA PRO A 307 14.82 -3.28 -2.05
C PRO A 307 15.29 -2.36 -0.92
N VAL A 308 14.91 -1.08 -0.94
CA VAL A 308 15.21 -0.16 0.17
C VAL A 308 14.50 -0.61 1.44
N TRP A 309 13.22 -1.02 1.33
CA TRP A 309 12.46 -1.59 2.42
C TRP A 309 13.12 -2.83 3.01
N ILE A 310 13.48 -3.79 2.15
CA ILE A 310 14.17 -5.03 2.56
C ILE A 310 15.48 -4.71 3.29
N ALA A 311 16.27 -3.76 2.77
CA ALA A 311 17.53 -3.34 3.40
C ALA A 311 17.32 -2.75 4.80
N ILE A 312 16.29 -1.92 4.98
CA ILE A 312 15.95 -1.34 6.29
C ILE A 312 15.49 -2.45 7.25
N ILE A 313 14.58 -3.32 6.82
CA ILE A 313 14.10 -4.44 7.64
C ILE A 313 15.26 -5.38 8.00
N PHE A 314 16.20 -5.59 7.10
CA PHE A 314 17.39 -6.38 7.39
C PHE A 314 18.21 -5.83 8.55
N CYS A 315 18.26 -4.50 8.69
CA CYS A 315 19.01 -3.83 9.75
C CYS A 315 18.25 -3.77 11.09
N VAL A 316 16.94 -3.47 11.05
CA VAL A 316 16.17 -3.09 12.26
C VAL A 316 14.94 -3.96 12.53
N GLY A 317 14.50 -4.78 11.59
CA GLY A 317 13.38 -5.70 11.70
C GLY A 317 13.80 -7.16 11.55
N LEU A 318 12.84 -8.08 11.58
CA LEU A 318 13.05 -9.49 11.33
C LEU A 318 12.50 -9.86 9.94
N LEU A 319 13.35 -10.32 9.03
CA LEU A 319 12.96 -10.75 7.69
C LEU A 319 11.96 -11.91 7.70
N GLY A 320 12.02 -12.78 8.71
CA GLY A 320 11.08 -13.88 8.89
C GLY A 320 9.67 -13.45 9.29
N GLU A 321 9.47 -12.21 9.74
CA GLU A 321 8.15 -11.68 10.05
C GLU A 321 7.44 -11.18 8.79
N SER A 322 6.53 -11.97 8.21
CA SER A 322 5.80 -11.59 6.99
C SER A 322 5.07 -10.25 7.10
N ARG A 323 4.55 -9.90 8.29
CA ARG A 323 3.80 -8.67 8.55
C ARG A 323 4.58 -7.37 8.34
N VAL A 324 5.92 -7.40 8.40
CA VAL A 324 6.75 -6.22 8.15
C VAL A 324 6.65 -5.73 6.70
N PHE A 325 6.16 -6.57 5.79
CA PHE A 325 5.89 -6.22 4.40
C PHE A 325 4.45 -5.75 4.16
N GLY A 326 3.60 -5.73 5.19
CA GLY A 326 2.17 -5.40 5.07
C GLY A 326 1.87 -4.04 4.44
N GLU A 327 2.72 -3.04 4.67
CA GLU A 327 2.56 -1.70 4.10
C GLU A 327 2.74 -1.67 2.57
N LEU A 328 3.50 -2.62 1.99
CA LEU A 328 3.71 -2.72 0.55
C LEU A 328 2.52 -3.33 -0.20
N ILE A 329 1.58 -3.97 0.50
CA ILE A 329 0.47 -4.73 -0.08
C ILE A 329 -0.34 -3.90 -1.07
N GLY A 330 -0.75 -2.69 -0.69
CA GLY A 330 -1.58 -1.85 -1.58
C GLY A 330 -0.86 -1.46 -2.87
N PHE A 331 0.43 -1.12 -2.78
CA PHE A 331 1.25 -0.83 -3.95
C PHE A 331 1.41 -2.06 -4.86
N LEU A 332 1.76 -3.21 -4.28
CA LEU A 332 1.93 -4.46 -5.01
C LEU A 332 0.64 -4.93 -5.68
N ALA A 333 -0.52 -4.75 -5.02
CA ALA A 333 -1.82 -5.08 -5.59
C ALA A 333 -2.10 -4.32 -6.88
N VAL A 334 -1.81 -3.02 -6.89
CA VAL A 334 -1.93 -2.19 -8.10
C VAL A 334 -0.92 -2.64 -9.15
N TYR A 335 0.34 -2.86 -8.76
CA TYR A 335 1.40 -3.29 -9.67
C TYR A 335 1.03 -4.59 -10.38
N CYS A 336 0.63 -5.62 -9.64
CA CYS A 336 0.23 -6.91 -10.18
C CYS A 336 -1.00 -6.80 -11.09
N THR A 337 -1.99 -5.97 -10.72
CA THR A 337 -3.18 -5.77 -11.56
C THR A 337 -2.84 -5.13 -12.90
N VAL A 338 -1.99 -4.09 -12.90
CA VAL A 338 -1.55 -3.42 -14.13
C VAL A 338 -0.80 -4.38 -15.04
N LEU A 339 0.10 -5.21 -14.48
CA LEU A 339 0.79 -6.25 -15.26
C LEU A 339 -0.17 -7.27 -15.86
N PHE A 340 -1.10 -7.76 -15.05
CA PHE A 340 -2.08 -8.76 -15.48
C PHE A 340 -2.94 -8.23 -16.63
N GLU A 341 -3.47 -7.01 -16.49
CA GLU A 341 -4.29 -6.42 -17.54
C GLU A 341 -3.51 -6.14 -18.82
N SER A 342 -2.28 -5.62 -18.68
CA SER A 342 -1.41 -5.38 -19.85
C SER A 342 -1.16 -6.66 -20.64
N ALA A 343 -0.83 -7.74 -19.96
CA ALA A 343 -0.61 -9.05 -20.59
C ALA A 343 -1.89 -9.60 -21.25
N TYR A 344 -3.04 -9.44 -20.60
CA TYR A 344 -4.33 -9.90 -21.10
C TYR A 344 -4.79 -9.13 -22.35
N VAL A 345 -4.64 -7.81 -22.34
CA VAL A 345 -5.03 -6.94 -23.47
C VAL A 345 -4.16 -7.22 -24.69
N THR A 346 -2.84 -7.32 -24.50
CA THR A 346 -1.89 -7.62 -25.59
C THR A 346 -2.21 -8.96 -26.27
N ARG A 347 -2.48 -10.00 -25.48
CA ARG A 347 -2.84 -11.32 -26.02
C ARG A 347 -4.11 -11.30 -26.85
N LYS A 348 -5.12 -10.52 -26.42
CA LYS A 348 -6.39 -10.44 -27.14
C LYS A 348 -6.27 -9.69 -28.47
N SER A 349 -5.42 -8.67 -28.58
CA SER A 349 -5.16 -7.99 -29.86
C SER A 349 -4.48 -8.91 -30.86
N HIS A 350 -3.47 -9.68 -30.47
CA HIS A 350 -2.82 -10.65 -31.37
C HIS A 350 -3.77 -11.74 -31.88
N CYS A 351 -4.58 -12.33 -31.00
CA CYS A 351 -5.58 -13.32 -31.43
C CYS A 351 -6.62 -12.75 -32.42
N SER A 352 -6.97 -11.47 -32.29
CA SER A 352 -7.92 -10.83 -33.20
C SER A 352 -7.29 -10.54 -34.57
N GLU A 353 -6.00 -10.20 -34.61
CA GLU A 353 -5.26 -10.00 -35.86
C GLU A 353 -5.02 -11.32 -36.61
N GLU A 354 -4.68 -12.39 -35.88
CA GLU A 354 -4.53 -13.73 -36.50
C GLU A 354 -5.83 -14.26 -37.09
N LEU A 355 -6.99 -14.01 -36.47
CA LEU A 355 -8.29 -14.38 -37.00
C LEU A 355 -8.68 -13.57 -38.25
N LEU A 356 -8.29 -12.30 -38.32
CA LEU A 356 -8.54 -11.45 -39.49
C LEU A 356 -7.62 -11.75 -40.67
N LEU A 357 -6.49 -12.40 -40.41
CA LEU A 357 -5.56 -12.84 -41.50
C LEU A 357 -5.85 -14.28 -41.99
N ALA A 358 -6.73 -15.00 -41.30
CA ALA A 358 -7.13 -16.38 -41.64
C ALA A 358 -8.41 -16.44 -42.48
N ASP A 359 -9.15 -15.33 -42.64
CA ASP A 359 -10.28 -15.14 -43.56
C ASP A 359 -9.80 -14.46 -44.85
#